data_f220c8fddf4d5e05153acf4c6b6106f9
#
_entry.id   f220c8fddf4d5e05153acf4c6b6106f9
#
_cell.length_a   1.000
_cell.length_b   1.000
_cell.length_c   1.000
_cell.angle_alpha   90.00
_cell.angle_beta   90.00
_cell.angle_gamma   90.00
#
_symmetry.space_group_name_H-M   'P 1'
#
loop_
_entity.id
_entity.type
_entity.pdbx_description
1 polymer ?
#
loop_
_entity_poly.entity_id
_entity_poly.type
_entity_poly.pdbx_seq_one_letter_code
_entity_poly.pdbx_strand_id
1 'polypeptide(L)'
;MIKKLSLLIAVCLMSLGSAFAQTVDKIEPLFWWAGMKNPELQLMVYGENIANYRPSISYEGVVMKSCVTLESPNYMLLYLDISKAQPGTFDIVFQDGKKKFTYPYELKQRKDSTDDIQGYDSSDVLYLVMPDRFANGDPSNDQIEMGAEYQVDRSKFMARHGGDLKGIED
;
A
#
# COMPACT_ATOMS: atom_id res chain seq x y z
N MET A 1 -0.98 -10.60 55.42
CA MET A 1 -1.99 -10.09 54.43
C MET A 1 -1.36 -9.32 53.30
N ILE A 2 -0.42 -8.41 53.51
CA ILE A 2 0.22 -7.56 52.49
C ILE A 2 0.91 -8.36 51.37
N LYS A 3 1.66 -9.44 51.67
CA LYS A 3 2.35 -10.27 50.69
C LYS A 3 1.40 -11.00 49.71
N LYS A 4 0.20 -11.40 50.17
CA LYS A 4 -0.81 -12.05 49.30
C LYS A 4 -1.49 -11.03 48.35
N LEU A 5 -1.67 -9.80 48.84
CA LEU A 5 -2.24 -8.71 48.04
C LEU A 5 -1.27 -8.27 46.95
N SER A 6 0.04 -8.17 47.25
CA SER A 6 1.08 -7.83 46.27
C SER A 6 1.19 -8.90 45.18
N LEU A 7 1.04 -10.18 45.50
CA LEU A 7 1.05 -11.26 44.51
C LEU A 7 -0.17 -11.20 43.59
N LEU A 8 -1.35 -10.86 44.12
CA LEU A 8 -2.58 -10.73 43.33
C LEU A 8 -2.49 -9.56 42.34
N ILE A 9 -1.92 -8.43 42.76
CA ILE A 9 -1.69 -7.25 41.91
C ILE A 9 -0.66 -7.57 40.82
N ALA A 10 0.40 -8.30 41.10
CA ALA A 10 1.40 -8.73 40.12
C ALA A 10 0.81 -9.67 39.08
N VAL A 11 -0.06 -10.60 39.46
CA VAL A 11 -0.77 -11.49 38.51
C VAL A 11 -1.76 -10.73 37.64
N CYS A 12 -2.48 -9.74 38.18
CA CYS A 12 -3.37 -8.88 37.40
C CYS A 12 -2.61 -7.98 36.40
N LEU A 13 -1.40 -7.52 36.75
CA LEU A 13 -0.56 -6.72 35.84
C LEU A 13 0.08 -7.56 34.74
N MET A 14 0.33 -8.85 34.96
CA MET A 14 0.82 -9.76 33.89
C MET A 14 -0.27 -10.19 32.89
N SER A 15 -1.55 -10.04 33.22
CA SER A 15 -2.67 -10.36 32.33
C SER A 15 -3.07 -9.21 31.41
N LEU A 16 -2.44 -8.05 31.49
CA LEU A 16 -2.48 -7.01 30.46
C LEU A 16 -1.56 -7.40 29.28
N GLY A 17 -1.77 -8.62 28.75
CA GLY A 17 -1.20 -9.01 27.49
C GLY A 17 -1.63 -7.98 26.46
N SER A 18 -0.68 -7.36 25.80
CA SER A 18 -0.90 -6.47 24.67
C SER A 18 -1.78 -7.22 23.67
N ALA A 19 -3.07 -6.95 23.66
CA ALA A 19 -3.92 -7.33 22.57
C ALA A 19 -3.42 -6.51 21.38
N PHE A 20 -2.49 -7.07 20.59
CA PHE A 20 -2.19 -6.51 19.27
C PHE A 20 -3.52 -6.53 18.52
N ALA A 21 -4.08 -5.36 18.32
CA ALA A 21 -5.24 -5.23 17.48
C ALA A 21 -4.81 -5.66 16.08
N GLN A 22 -5.44 -6.70 15.55
CA GLN A 22 -5.25 -7.10 14.16
C GLN A 22 -5.60 -5.91 13.28
N THR A 23 -4.71 -5.57 12.35
CA THR A 23 -4.89 -4.46 11.41
C THR A 23 -4.56 -4.91 10.00
N VAL A 24 -5.02 -4.15 9.03
CA VAL A 24 -4.50 -4.21 7.67
C VAL A 24 -3.27 -3.31 7.62
N ASP A 25 -2.15 -3.87 7.18
CA ASP A 25 -0.90 -3.12 7.03
C ASP A 25 -0.92 -2.29 5.76
N LYS A 26 -1.57 -2.83 4.69
CA LYS A 26 -1.60 -2.19 3.39
C LYS A 26 -2.80 -2.62 2.56
N ILE A 27 -3.42 -1.68 1.85
CA ILE A 27 -4.35 -1.94 0.75
C ILE A 27 -3.83 -1.25 -0.51
N GLU A 28 -3.83 -1.97 -1.62
CA GLU A 28 -3.45 -1.42 -2.92
C GLU A 28 -4.53 -1.67 -3.97
N PRO A 29 -4.85 -0.63 -4.77
CA PRO A 29 -4.36 0.75 -4.68
C PRO A 29 -4.86 1.43 -3.40
N LEU A 30 -4.13 2.45 -2.89
CA LEU A 30 -4.45 3.16 -1.64
C LEU A 30 -5.79 3.90 -1.68
N PHE A 31 -6.22 4.29 -2.85
CA PHE A 31 -7.50 4.93 -3.16
C PHE A 31 -7.83 4.68 -4.65
N TRP A 32 -9.07 4.93 -5.03
CA TRP A 32 -9.48 4.88 -6.42
C TRP A 32 -10.39 6.06 -6.77
N TRP A 33 -10.94 6.07 -7.97
CA TRP A 33 -11.87 7.10 -8.43
C TRP A 33 -13.22 6.49 -8.77
N ALA A 34 -14.29 7.13 -8.32
CA ALA A 34 -15.63 6.85 -8.82
C ALA A 34 -15.76 7.31 -10.30
N GLY A 35 -16.68 6.69 -11.04
CA GLY A 35 -16.95 7.06 -12.43
C GLY A 35 -15.86 6.66 -13.44
N MET A 36 -15.02 5.68 -13.11
CA MET A 36 -14.06 5.11 -14.06
C MET A 36 -14.79 4.31 -15.14
N LYS A 37 -14.26 4.34 -16.39
CA LYS A 37 -14.81 3.60 -17.52
C LYS A 37 -14.85 2.09 -17.26
N ASN A 38 -13.82 1.55 -16.63
CA ASN A 38 -13.84 0.19 -16.06
C ASN A 38 -14.27 0.29 -14.60
N PRO A 39 -15.46 -0.21 -14.25
CA PRO A 39 -15.97 -0.15 -12.89
C PRO A 39 -15.46 -1.29 -11.99
N GLU A 40 -14.70 -2.23 -12.53
CA GLU A 40 -14.13 -3.32 -11.73
C GLU A 40 -12.89 -2.84 -11.01
N LEU A 41 -12.93 -2.87 -9.69
CA LEU A 41 -11.81 -2.50 -8.81
C LEU A 41 -11.32 -3.74 -8.08
N GLN A 42 -10.06 -4.07 -8.25
CA GLN A 42 -9.37 -5.09 -7.47
C GLN A 42 -8.55 -4.42 -6.37
N LEU A 43 -8.75 -4.85 -5.13
CA LEU A 43 -7.95 -4.44 -3.99
C LEU A 43 -7.10 -5.61 -3.52
N MET A 44 -5.79 -5.42 -3.44
CA MET A 44 -4.89 -6.31 -2.72
C MET A 44 -4.81 -5.85 -1.27
N VAL A 45 -5.17 -6.73 -0.35
CA VAL A 45 -5.12 -6.50 1.10
C VAL A 45 -3.98 -7.30 1.68
N TYR A 46 -3.08 -6.64 2.39
CA TYR A 46 -1.96 -7.24 3.10
C TYR A 46 -2.07 -6.98 4.60
N GLY A 47 -1.87 -8.01 5.39
CA GLY A 47 -1.83 -7.97 6.85
C GLY A 47 -1.59 -9.35 7.42
N GLU A 48 -1.08 -9.45 8.65
CA GLU A 48 -0.78 -10.72 9.28
C GLU A 48 -2.04 -11.60 9.38
N ASN A 49 -2.00 -12.81 8.77
CA ASN A 49 -3.11 -13.77 8.77
C ASN A 49 -4.46 -13.19 8.29
N ILE A 50 -4.44 -12.21 7.38
CA ILE A 50 -5.66 -11.54 6.88
C ILE A 50 -6.61 -12.51 6.17
N ALA A 51 -6.10 -13.59 5.61
CA ALA A 51 -6.89 -14.63 4.95
C ALA A 51 -7.91 -15.33 5.87
N ASN A 52 -7.76 -15.25 7.20
CA ASN A 52 -8.71 -15.79 8.16
C ASN A 52 -9.96 -14.92 8.33
N TYR A 53 -9.91 -13.69 7.86
CA TYR A 53 -10.98 -12.71 8.01
C TYR A 53 -11.93 -12.76 6.81
N ARG A 54 -13.20 -12.49 7.09
CA ARG A 54 -14.24 -12.31 6.06
C ARG A 54 -14.46 -10.81 5.89
N PRO A 55 -14.15 -10.25 4.71
CA PRO A 55 -14.40 -8.86 4.41
C PRO A 55 -15.89 -8.63 4.11
N SER A 56 -16.38 -7.45 4.46
CA SER A 56 -17.69 -6.97 4.04
C SER A 56 -17.67 -5.44 3.86
N ILE A 57 -18.48 -4.96 2.94
CA ILE A 57 -18.61 -3.54 2.61
C ILE A 57 -20.09 -3.19 2.60
N SER A 58 -20.43 -2.06 3.22
CA SER A 58 -21.77 -1.49 3.19
C SER A 58 -21.66 -0.03 2.76
N TYR A 59 -21.64 0.18 1.45
CA TYR A 59 -21.62 1.52 0.84
C TYR A 59 -22.45 1.50 -0.43
N GLU A 60 -23.29 2.53 -0.60
CA GLU A 60 -24.18 2.60 -1.75
C GLU A 60 -23.39 2.63 -3.06
N GLY A 61 -23.77 1.75 -3.97
CA GLY A 61 -23.12 1.63 -5.28
C GLY A 61 -21.81 0.84 -5.31
N VAL A 62 -21.33 0.32 -4.17
CA VAL A 62 -20.20 -0.62 -4.11
C VAL A 62 -20.71 -2.03 -3.86
N VAL A 63 -20.38 -2.96 -4.73
CA VAL A 63 -20.74 -4.37 -4.59
C VAL A 63 -19.49 -5.23 -4.58
N MET A 64 -19.28 -5.99 -3.52
CA MET A 64 -18.21 -6.99 -3.47
C MET A 64 -18.62 -8.22 -4.29
N LYS A 65 -17.94 -8.46 -5.41
CA LYS A 65 -18.18 -9.60 -6.32
C LYS A 65 -17.58 -10.89 -5.80
N SER A 66 -16.34 -10.81 -5.32
CA SER A 66 -15.63 -11.96 -4.76
C SER A 66 -14.51 -11.52 -3.82
N CYS A 67 -14.09 -12.49 -3.00
CA CYS A 67 -12.90 -12.39 -2.17
C CYS A 67 -12.07 -13.67 -2.43
N VAL A 68 -10.80 -13.50 -2.76
CA VAL A 68 -9.87 -14.61 -3.04
C VAL A 68 -8.72 -14.55 -2.05
N THR A 69 -8.48 -15.62 -1.32
CA THR A 69 -7.30 -15.82 -0.50
C THR A 69 -6.20 -16.47 -1.31
N LEU A 70 -4.95 -16.09 -1.07
CA LEU A 70 -3.79 -16.62 -1.77
C LEU A 70 -3.14 -17.75 -0.95
N GLU A 71 -2.08 -18.37 -1.48
CA GLU A 71 -1.31 -19.40 -0.74
C GLU A 71 -0.72 -18.83 0.56
N SER A 72 -0.27 -17.56 0.52
CA SER A 72 0.16 -16.86 1.72
C SER A 72 -1.06 -16.41 2.53
N PRO A 73 -1.13 -16.74 3.84
CA PRO A 73 -2.24 -16.32 4.70
C PRO A 73 -2.29 -14.80 4.92
N ASN A 74 -1.26 -14.07 4.50
CA ASN A 74 -1.12 -12.63 4.71
C ASN A 74 -1.69 -11.78 3.57
N TYR A 75 -2.26 -12.40 2.55
CA TYR A 75 -2.81 -11.70 1.38
C TYR A 75 -4.23 -12.14 1.06
N MET A 76 -5.02 -11.18 0.62
CA MET A 76 -6.36 -11.41 0.08
C MET A 76 -6.63 -10.42 -1.05
N LEU A 77 -7.40 -10.85 -2.06
CA LEU A 77 -7.84 -10.00 -3.16
C LEU A 77 -9.35 -9.79 -3.07
N LEU A 78 -9.78 -8.52 -3.07
CA LEU A 78 -11.20 -8.16 -3.12
C LEU A 78 -11.51 -7.66 -4.52
N TYR A 79 -12.57 -8.19 -5.14
CA TYR A 79 -13.05 -7.72 -6.42
C TYR A 79 -14.38 -6.99 -6.21
N LEU A 80 -14.38 -5.72 -6.54
CA LEU A 80 -15.48 -4.81 -6.31
C LEU A 80 -16.04 -4.31 -7.64
N ASP A 81 -17.36 -4.18 -7.72
CA ASP A 81 -18.05 -3.40 -8.73
C ASP A 81 -18.40 -2.05 -8.12
N ILE A 82 -17.86 -0.98 -8.70
CA ILE A 82 -18.07 0.40 -8.27
C ILE A 82 -18.85 1.22 -9.30
N SER A 83 -19.57 0.56 -10.22
CA SER A 83 -20.26 1.20 -11.36
C SER A 83 -21.27 2.26 -10.94
N LYS A 84 -21.86 2.13 -9.75
CA LYS A 84 -22.86 3.05 -9.21
C LYS A 84 -22.36 3.82 -8.00
N ALA A 85 -21.10 3.65 -7.62
CA ALA A 85 -20.54 4.28 -6.44
C ALA A 85 -20.35 5.79 -6.66
N GLN A 86 -20.67 6.57 -5.63
CA GLN A 86 -20.34 7.98 -5.56
C GLN A 86 -18.99 8.16 -4.86
N PRO A 87 -18.30 9.29 -5.08
CA PRO A 87 -17.09 9.62 -4.32
C PRO A 87 -17.40 9.70 -2.82
N GLY A 88 -16.46 9.21 -2.01
CA GLY A 88 -16.57 9.21 -0.55
C GLY A 88 -15.66 8.17 0.07
N THR A 89 -15.66 8.11 1.40
CA THR A 89 -14.91 7.12 2.18
C THR A 89 -15.87 6.11 2.77
N PHE A 90 -15.53 4.83 2.67
CA PHE A 90 -16.30 3.75 3.26
C PHE A 90 -15.40 2.78 4.02
N ASP A 91 -15.99 2.09 4.97
CA ASP A 91 -15.28 1.08 5.76
C ASP A 91 -15.33 -0.29 5.09
N ILE A 92 -14.17 -0.90 4.92
CA ILE A 92 -14.05 -2.33 4.67
C ILE A 92 -13.96 -3.00 6.05
N VAL A 93 -14.97 -3.80 6.37
CA VAL A 93 -15.07 -4.49 7.66
C VAL A 93 -14.48 -5.89 7.50
N PHE A 94 -13.53 -6.24 8.34
CA PHE A 94 -12.91 -7.57 8.42
C PHE A 94 -13.34 -8.26 9.71
N GLN A 95 -13.88 -9.49 9.60
CA GLN A 95 -14.38 -10.24 10.75
C GLN A 95 -13.90 -11.70 10.76
N ASP A 96 -13.39 -12.14 11.91
CA ASP A 96 -13.08 -13.54 12.23
C ASP A 96 -13.67 -13.88 13.59
N GLY A 97 -14.80 -14.62 13.58
CA GLY A 97 -15.56 -14.91 14.80
C GLY A 97 -15.97 -13.65 15.55
N LYS A 98 -15.41 -13.45 16.75
CA LYS A 98 -15.65 -12.26 17.58
C LYS A 98 -14.69 -11.10 17.29
N LYS A 99 -13.60 -11.37 16.59
CA LYS A 99 -12.63 -10.34 16.20
C LYS A 99 -13.17 -9.56 15.01
N LYS A 100 -13.13 -8.25 15.13
CA LYS A 100 -13.62 -7.34 14.09
C LYS A 100 -12.80 -6.07 14.08
N PHE A 101 -12.42 -5.60 12.90
CA PHE A 101 -11.81 -4.29 12.69
C PHE A 101 -12.23 -3.72 11.34
N THR A 102 -11.96 -2.45 11.12
CA THR A 102 -12.32 -1.73 9.90
C THR A 102 -11.09 -1.06 9.29
N TYR A 103 -11.13 -0.89 7.97
CA TYR A 103 -10.16 -0.11 7.23
C TYR A 103 -10.92 0.89 6.34
N PRO A 104 -10.70 2.20 6.50
CA PRO A 104 -11.35 3.20 5.67
C PRO A 104 -10.72 3.22 4.28
N TYR A 105 -11.55 3.15 3.23
CA TYR A 105 -11.12 3.20 1.85
C TYR A 105 -11.78 4.36 1.12
N GLU A 106 -11.01 5.11 0.33
CA GLU A 106 -11.47 6.32 -0.34
C GLU A 106 -11.72 6.10 -1.83
N LEU A 107 -12.91 6.49 -2.30
CA LEU A 107 -13.20 6.74 -3.71
C LEU A 107 -13.22 8.25 -3.94
N LYS A 108 -12.26 8.73 -4.71
CA LYS A 108 -12.13 10.15 -5.04
C LYS A 108 -13.08 10.55 -6.16
N GLN A 109 -13.43 11.83 -6.18
CA GLN A 109 -14.09 12.44 -7.32
C GLN A 109 -13.14 12.46 -8.51
N ARG A 110 -13.55 11.88 -9.64
CA ARG A 110 -12.85 12.06 -10.90
C ARG A 110 -13.13 13.48 -11.42
N LYS A 111 -12.10 14.12 -11.97
CA LYS A 111 -12.32 15.38 -12.71
C LYS A 111 -13.16 15.10 -13.95
N ASP A 112 -14.17 15.89 -14.17
CA ASP A 112 -15.09 15.74 -15.30
C ASP A 112 -14.46 16.22 -16.63
N SER A 113 -13.46 17.08 -16.53
CA SER A 113 -12.71 17.63 -17.67
C SER A 113 -11.25 17.21 -17.64
N THR A 114 -10.73 16.87 -18.80
CA THR A 114 -9.28 16.67 -19.04
C THR A 114 -8.62 17.91 -19.62
N ASP A 115 -9.33 19.05 -19.67
CA ASP A 115 -8.86 20.30 -20.28
C ASP A 115 -7.60 20.84 -19.60
N ASP A 116 -7.41 20.50 -18.29
CA ASP A 116 -6.20 20.83 -17.54
C ASP A 116 -5.05 19.83 -17.77
N ILE A 117 -5.32 18.74 -18.51
CA ILE A 117 -4.32 17.69 -18.77
C ILE A 117 -3.88 17.84 -20.22
N GLN A 118 -2.88 18.67 -20.42
CA GLN A 118 -2.24 18.81 -21.71
C GLN A 118 -1.36 17.58 -21.95
N GLY A 119 -1.56 16.90 -23.08
CA GLY A 119 -0.64 15.87 -23.56
C GLY A 119 0.58 16.50 -24.24
N TYR A 120 1.51 15.68 -24.70
CA TYR A 120 2.65 16.13 -25.49
C TYR A 120 2.21 16.53 -26.89
N ASP A 121 2.82 17.59 -27.42
CA ASP A 121 2.61 18.03 -28.80
C ASP A 121 3.96 18.36 -29.48
N SER A 122 3.89 18.88 -30.71
CA SER A 122 5.08 19.19 -31.51
C SER A 122 5.94 20.35 -30.98
N SER A 123 5.47 21.08 -29.97
CA SER A 123 6.22 22.15 -29.29
C SER A 123 7.04 21.65 -28.10
N ASP A 124 6.78 20.40 -27.67
CA ASP A 124 7.45 19.82 -26.51
C ASP A 124 8.80 19.20 -26.88
N VAL A 125 9.75 19.32 -25.99
CA VAL A 125 11.04 18.62 -26.05
C VAL A 125 11.09 17.60 -24.91
N LEU A 126 11.19 16.31 -25.28
CA LEU A 126 11.32 15.21 -24.33
C LEU A 126 12.79 14.81 -24.20
N TYR A 127 13.29 14.77 -22.99
CA TYR A 127 14.63 14.31 -22.68
C TYR A 127 14.58 13.12 -21.71
N LEU A 128 15.10 11.97 -22.17
CA LEU A 128 15.21 10.79 -21.34
C LEU A 128 16.55 10.81 -20.59
N VAL A 129 16.48 10.84 -19.26
CA VAL A 129 17.64 10.75 -18.40
C VAL A 129 17.56 9.45 -17.59
N MET A 130 18.67 8.71 -17.55
CA MET A 130 18.88 7.60 -16.64
C MET A 130 19.80 8.09 -15.53
N PRO A 131 19.27 8.36 -14.31
CA PRO A 131 20.06 8.95 -13.21
C PRO A 131 21.37 8.22 -12.97
N ASP A 132 21.31 6.88 -12.87
CA ASP A 132 22.49 6.03 -12.66
C ASP A 132 23.61 6.25 -13.70
N ARG A 133 23.26 6.65 -14.92
CA ARG A 133 24.20 6.84 -16.05
C ARG A 133 24.63 8.27 -16.26
N PHE A 134 24.03 9.22 -15.54
CA PHE A 134 24.26 10.65 -15.76
C PHE A 134 25.45 11.15 -14.96
N ALA A 135 25.26 11.55 -13.74
CA ALA A 135 26.32 12.07 -12.87
C ALA A 135 26.09 11.58 -11.43
N ASN A 136 27.19 11.34 -10.72
CA ASN A 136 27.17 11.00 -9.29
C ASN A 136 27.39 12.29 -8.49
N GLY A 137 26.33 12.81 -7.88
CA GLY A 137 26.39 14.02 -7.03
C GLY A 137 26.58 13.68 -5.56
N ASP A 138 26.23 12.46 -5.13
CA ASP A 138 26.37 12.02 -3.74
C ASP A 138 26.92 10.58 -3.67
N PRO A 139 28.25 10.40 -3.61
CA PRO A 139 28.87 9.08 -3.50
C PRO A 139 28.48 8.30 -2.23
N SER A 140 27.84 8.93 -1.24
CA SER A 140 27.45 8.26 0.00
C SER A 140 26.30 7.26 -0.22
N ASN A 141 25.51 7.43 -1.29
CA ASN A 141 24.38 6.56 -1.67
C ASN A 141 24.77 5.42 -2.62
N ASP A 142 26.05 5.32 -3.01
CA ASP A 142 26.54 4.29 -3.96
C ASP A 142 26.41 2.88 -3.42
N GLN A 143 26.56 2.69 -2.12
CA GLN A 143 26.55 1.39 -1.48
C GLN A 143 25.12 0.98 -1.11
N ILE A 144 24.70 -0.18 -1.64
CA ILE A 144 23.44 -0.83 -1.24
C ILE A 144 23.73 -2.24 -0.74
N GLU A 145 23.07 -2.61 0.35
CA GLU A 145 23.21 -3.93 0.99
C GLU A 145 22.38 -5.02 0.27
N MET A 146 22.50 -5.10 -1.06
CA MET A 146 21.69 -6.03 -1.88
C MET A 146 22.53 -7.09 -2.61
N GLY A 147 23.82 -7.16 -2.36
CA GLY A 147 24.70 -8.12 -3.02
C GLY A 147 25.73 -7.49 -3.96
N ALA A 148 26.72 -8.28 -4.37
CA ALA A 148 27.86 -7.80 -5.15
C ALA A 148 27.48 -7.28 -6.55
N GLU A 149 26.41 -7.81 -7.13
CA GLU A 149 25.90 -7.43 -8.45
C GLU A 149 25.29 -6.01 -8.47
N TYR A 150 24.95 -5.47 -7.30
CA TYR A 150 24.39 -4.12 -7.15
C TYR A 150 25.43 -3.06 -6.79
N GLN A 151 26.69 -3.43 -6.71
CA GLN A 151 27.77 -2.47 -6.45
C GLN A 151 28.04 -1.61 -7.69
N VAL A 152 28.51 -0.40 -7.45
CA VAL A 152 28.90 0.51 -8.53
C VAL A 152 30.18 -0.01 -9.21
N ASP A 153 30.11 -0.23 -10.51
CA ASP A 153 31.25 -0.62 -11.36
C ASP A 153 31.11 -0.03 -12.76
N ARG A 154 31.66 1.14 -12.96
CA ARG A 154 31.59 1.87 -14.25
C ARG A 154 32.34 1.18 -15.39
N SER A 155 33.19 0.19 -15.08
CA SER A 155 33.88 -0.59 -16.12
C SER A 155 32.96 -1.60 -16.81
N LYS A 156 31.83 -1.94 -16.18
CA LYS A 156 30.86 -2.91 -16.69
C LYS A 156 29.60 -2.22 -17.16
N PHE A 157 29.26 -2.39 -18.42
CA PHE A 157 28.08 -1.77 -19.02
C PHE A 157 26.78 -2.06 -18.26
N MET A 158 26.58 -3.28 -17.76
CA MET A 158 25.34 -3.70 -17.07
C MET A 158 25.34 -3.41 -15.57
N ALA A 159 26.48 -3.02 -14.98
CA ALA A 159 26.54 -2.68 -13.57
C ALA A 159 25.97 -1.30 -13.29
N ARG A 160 25.73 -1.00 -12.02
CA ARG A 160 25.40 0.37 -11.58
C ARG A 160 26.59 1.30 -11.81
N HIS A 161 26.30 2.56 -12.16
CA HIS A 161 27.32 3.58 -12.40
C HIS A 161 27.34 4.66 -11.30
N GLY A 162 26.40 4.61 -10.35
CA GLY A 162 26.36 5.49 -9.19
C GLY A 162 25.82 6.90 -9.46
N GLY A 163 25.28 7.15 -10.64
CA GLY A 163 24.57 8.41 -10.87
C GLY A 163 23.29 8.52 -10.05
N ASP A 164 22.93 9.73 -9.64
CA ASP A 164 21.84 9.99 -8.72
C ASP A 164 21.08 11.31 -9.04
N LEU A 165 20.04 11.59 -8.25
CA LEU A 165 19.26 12.81 -8.44
C LEU A 165 20.07 14.07 -8.12
N LYS A 166 21.02 13.98 -7.19
CA LYS A 166 21.91 15.10 -6.88
C LYS A 166 22.81 15.45 -8.05
N GLY A 167 23.34 14.43 -8.75
CA GLY A 167 24.12 14.61 -9.97
C GLY A 167 23.32 15.14 -11.16
N ILE A 168 21.98 15.00 -11.14
CA ILE A 168 21.11 15.65 -12.14
C ILE A 168 20.85 17.12 -11.78
N GLU A 169 20.76 17.44 -10.47
CA GLU A 169 20.51 18.80 -9.97
C GLU A 169 21.71 19.72 -10.21
N ASP A 170 22.94 19.23 -10.05
CA ASP A 170 24.20 19.99 -10.18
C ASP A 170 24.53 20.34 -11.65
#